data_94045a737581bf6c571a6f23da25cbdd
#
_entry.id   94045a737581bf6c571a6f23da25cbdd
#
_cell.length_a   1.000
_cell.length_b   1.000
_cell.length_c   1.000
_cell.angle_alpha   90.00
_cell.angle_beta   90.00
_cell.angle_gamma   90.00
#
_symmetry.space_group_name_H-M   'P 1'
#
loop_
_entity.id
_entity.type
_entity.pdbx_description
1 polymer ?
#
loop_
_entity_poly.entity_id
_entity_poly.type
_entity_poly.pdbx_seq_one_letter_code
_entity_poly.pdbx_strand_id
1 'polypeptide(L)'
;MQSYNDLQSQLKTIDHKSYPLYKSLRGSYQFPKYILSIDHVQGDPFAAPSDVRVTVDAKAAGFPAFAMKDKLTRTALADELLRNFAAKVNQFNFKAKGSGKSGLISVTHCGQEVLQRTACEISEKEITARFAVGFPANGRTINAKELEKILFEYLPQCVEQSFYYKNLNAQKVKEAVELAEDQQAIREKLPELGLAAFVADDSVLPRESGISSKPMKQSVKFVSPETMRVTLELPHRGKITGMGVPKGITLIVGGGYHGKSTLLNALELGVYNHIAGDGREYVIADETAQKLRSEDGRFIKNVDISMFINDLPNGRDTKDFSTADASGSTSQAAGIVEAIEAGSRLLLLDEDTSATNFMVRDAFMQKVVSPDKEPITPFLSRAGDLYEKAGISTILVAGSSGAFFHIADTVIQMDQYEPVDITEKAKNLCGQFPIMQETAKPFVLPDSHRVMEKDRNGTVKRRDYRSGEVKKGEPERLKVKTLGVDGFMLGKQNVDLRYIEQMIDSEQTAALGLLLKYTVEHLVDGKRTISETAQWLEQKLEQEGMVFAAEHGVISGGYAIPRIQEIYSCLNRYRV
;
A
#
# COMPACT_ATOMS: atom_id res chain seq x y z
N MET A 1 -16.42 2.87 33.51
CA MET A 1 -15.21 2.04 33.30
C MET A 1 -15.02 1.17 34.53
N GLN A 2 -14.80 -0.12 34.36
CA GLN A 2 -14.61 -1.08 35.45
C GLN A 2 -13.14 -1.11 35.89
N SER A 3 -12.86 -1.64 37.09
CA SER A 3 -11.48 -1.83 37.56
C SER A 3 -10.89 -3.17 37.08
N TYR A 4 -9.57 -3.31 37.12
CA TYR A 4 -8.92 -4.60 36.83
C TYR A 4 -9.35 -5.70 37.84
N ASN A 5 -9.70 -5.33 39.09
CA ASN A 5 -10.23 -6.25 40.09
C ASN A 5 -11.62 -6.78 39.69
N ASP A 6 -12.47 -5.95 39.08
CA ASP A 6 -13.76 -6.36 38.55
C ASP A 6 -13.59 -7.42 37.47
N LEU A 7 -12.64 -7.22 36.55
CA LEU A 7 -12.30 -8.19 35.49
C LEU A 7 -11.87 -9.54 36.12
N GLN A 8 -11.00 -9.48 37.13
CA GLN A 8 -10.53 -10.70 37.80
C GLN A 8 -11.68 -11.44 38.52
N SER A 9 -12.56 -10.70 39.14
CA SER A 9 -13.75 -11.28 39.81
C SER A 9 -14.71 -11.90 38.81
N GLN A 10 -14.95 -11.24 37.68
CA GLN A 10 -15.75 -11.79 36.57
C GLN A 10 -15.14 -13.08 36.02
N LEU A 11 -13.81 -13.10 35.78
CA LEU A 11 -13.11 -14.31 35.32
C LEU A 11 -13.30 -15.49 36.26
N LYS A 12 -13.14 -15.27 37.55
CA LYS A 12 -13.39 -16.31 38.57
C LYS A 12 -14.84 -16.81 38.55
N THR A 13 -15.79 -15.92 38.33
CA THR A 13 -17.23 -16.25 38.29
C THR A 13 -17.60 -17.12 37.09
N ILE A 14 -16.94 -16.95 35.94
CA ILE A 14 -17.23 -17.70 34.69
C ILE A 14 -16.32 -18.91 34.49
N ASP A 15 -15.32 -19.14 35.35
CA ASP A 15 -14.41 -20.27 35.25
C ASP A 15 -15.14 -21.59 35.18
N HIS A 16 -14.67 -22.53 34.40
CA HIS A 16 -15.27 -23.84 34.13
C HIS A 16 -16.71 -23.80 33.55
N LYS A 17 -17.23 -22.63 33.15
CA LYS A 17 -18.53 -22.52 32.48
C LYS A 17 -18.38 -22.60 30.95
N SER A 18 -19.50 -22.55 30.24
CA SER A 18 -19.57 -22.60 28.77
C SER A 18 -18.87 -21.41 28.14
N TYR A 19 -18.08 -21.65 27.07
CA TYR A 19 -17.24 -20.67 26.36
C TYR A 19 -17.96 -19.36 26.00
N PRO A 20 -19.22 -19.34 25.51
CA PRO A 20 -19.91 -18.10 25.16
C PRO A 20 -20.02 -17.07 26.30
N LEU A 21 -19.87 -17.51 27.56
CA LEU A 21 -19.90 -16.60 28.72
C LEU A 21 -18.70 -15.64 28.75
N TYR A 22 -17.62 -15.91 28.03
CA TYR A 22 -16.56 -14.93 27.83
C TYR A 22 -17.06 -13.60 27.24
N LYS A 23 -18.19 -13.58 26.53
CA LYS A 23 -18.82 -12.36 26.01
C LYS A 23 -19.15 -11.34 27.10
N SER A 24 -19.36 -11.78 28.35
CA SER A 24 -19.60 -10.89 29.49
C SER A 24 -18.38 -10.03 29.84
N LEU A 25 -17.19 -10.43 29.39
CA LEU A 25 -15.95 -9.66 29.62
C LEU A 25 -15.77 -8.49 28.64
N ARG A 26 -16.65 -8.31 27.65
CA ARG A 26 -16.58 -7.19 26.74
C ARG A 26 -16.72 -5.88 27.50
N GLY A 27 -15.74 -4.97 27.36
CA GLY A 27 -15.74 -3.70 28.06
C GLY A 27 -14.34 -3.14 28.25
N SER A 28 -14.24 -2.05 29.01
CA SER A 28 -12.97 -1.38 29.31
C SER A 28 -12.68 -1.42 30.81
N TYR A 29 -11.46 -1.74 31.15
CA TYR A 29 -10.97 -1.97 32.50
C TYR A 29 -9.74 -1.11 32.80
N GLN A 30 -9.79 -0.40 33.93
CA GLN A 30 -8.66 0.43 34.38
C GLN A 30 -7.61 -0.46 35.06
N PHE A 31 -6.46 -0.60 34.43
CA PHE A 31 -5.24 -1.15 35.01
C PHE A 31 -4.38 -0.03 35.62
N PRO A 32 -3.40 -0.33 36.48
CA PRO A 32 -2.60 0.70 37.13
C PRO A 32 -1.88 1.67 36.18
N LYS A 33 -1.48 1.18 34.99
CA LYS A 33 -0.68 1.95 34.03
C LYS A 33 -1.33 2.15 32.67
N TYR A 34 -2.45 1.49 32.37
CA TYR A 34 -3.13 1.56 31.09
C TYR A 34 -4.60 1.18 31.22
N ILE A 35 -5.36 1.43 30.19
CA ILE A 35 -6.72 0.91 30.05
C ILE A 35 -6.67 -0.31 29.14
N LEU A 36 -7.22 -1.43 29.60
CA LEU A 36 -7.46 -2.62 28.79
C LEU A 36 -8.89 -2.58 28.26
N SER A 37 -9.10 -2.72 26.96
CA SER A 37 -10.41 -2.87 26.36
C SER A 37 -10.51 -4.21 25.64
N ILE A 38 -11.59 -4.94 25.89
CA ILE A 38 -11.97 -6.15 25.17
C ILE A 38 -13.09 -5.73 24.22
N ASP A 39 -12.74 -5.44 22.98
CA ASP A 39 -13.65 -4.84 21.99
C ASP A 39 -14.55 -5.89 21.34
N HIS A 40 -14.00 -7.08 21.06
CA HIS A 40 -14.74 -8.23 20.54
C HIS A 40 -14.29 -9.52 21.24
N VAL A 41 -15.22 -10.41 21.53
CA VAL A 41 -14.94 -11.74 22.12
C VAL A 41 -15.30 -12.82 21.11
N GLN A 42 -14.34 -13.69 20.82
CA GLN A 42 -14.53 -14.85 19.95
C GLN A 42 -15.66 -15.76 20.48
N GLY A 43 -16.44 -16.33 19.55
CA GLY A 43 -17.60 -17.15 19.92
C GLY A 43 -17.28 -18.60 20.29
N ASP A 44 -16.10 -19.10 19.90
CA ASP A 44 -15.65 -20.49 20.05
C ASP A 44 -14.10 -20.52 20.03
N PRO A 45 -13.41 -21.43 20.74
CA PRO A 45 -11.95 -21.49 20.80
C PRO A 45 -11.27 -21.65 19.43
N PHE A 46 -11.97 -22.13 18.42
CA PHE A 46 -11.46 -22.35 17.06
C PHE A 46 -11.78 -21.19 16.11
N ALA A 47 -12.65 -20.26 16.51
CA ALA A 47 -13.00 -19.07 15.74
C ALA A 47 -11.84 -18.05 15.63
N ALA A 48 -12.04 -16.94 14.92
CA ALA A 48 -11.12 -15.82 14.95
C ALA A 48 -10.92 -15.33 16.39
N PRO A 49 -9.69 -14.98 16.81
CA PRO A 49 -9.40 -14.57 18.18
C PRO A 49 -10.14 -13.30 18.57
N SER A 50 -10.17 -13.01 19.87
CA SER A 50 -10.80 -11.81 20.42
C SER A 50 -9.97 -10.57 20.11
N ASP A 51 -10.63 -9.44 19.81
CA ASP A 51 -9.97 -8.15 19.62
C ASP A 51 -9.78 -7.47 20.96
N VAL A 52 -8.54 -7.12 21.25
CA VAL A 52 -8.12 -6.52 22.52
C VAL A 52 -7.31 -5.26 22.21
N ARG A 53 -7.49 -4.25 23.05
CA ARG A 53 -6.81 -2.97 22.92
C ARG A 53 -6.26 -2.51 24.26
N VAL A 54 -5.06 -1.94 24.23
CA VAL A 54 -4.48 -1.21 25.36
C VAL A 54 -4.34 0.26 25.00
N THR A 55 -4.64 1.12 25.96
CA THR A 55 -4.52 2.57 25.83
C THR A 55 -3.70 3.12 26.98
N VAL A 56 -2.58 3.77 26.66
CA VAL A 56 -1.66 4.39 27.59
C VAL A 56 -1.76 5.92 27.47
N ASP A 57 -1.85 6.63 28.57
CA ASP A 57 -1.83 8.08 28.58
C ASP A 57 -0.48 8.60 28.05
N ALA A 58 -0.50 9.53 27.08
CA ALA A 58 0.70 10.00 26.39
C ALA A 58 1.69 10.71 27.35
N LYS A 59 1.18 11.44 28.35
CA LYS A 59 2.04 12.10 29.35
C LYS A 59 2.71 11.07 30.26
N ALA A 60 1.96 10.05 30.67
CA ALA A 60 2.50 8.96 31.49
C ALA A 60 3.52 8.10 30.72
N ALA A 61 3.32 7.91 29.43
CA ALA A 61 4.27 7.23 28.53
C ALA A 61 5.64 7.95 28.45
N GLY A 62 5.64 9.28 28.55
CA GLY A 62 6.85 10.10 28.76
C GLY A 62 7.74 10.25 27.53
N PHE A 63 7.19 10.18 26.32
CA PHE A 63 7.95 10.40 25.09
C PHE A 63 8.36 11.88 24.94
N PRO A 64 9.58 12.14 24.43
CA PRO A 64 10.05 13.49 24.19
C PRO A 64 9.25 14.17 23.07
N ALA A 65 9.17 15.52 23.15
CA ALA A 65 8.36 16.32 22.23
C ALA A 65 8.72 16.12 20.75
N PHE A 66 9.99 15.89 20.44
CA PHE A 66 10.43 15.67 19.05
C PHE A 66 9.75 14.44 18.41
N ALA A 67 9.49 13.39 19.18
CA ALA A 67 8.87 12.16 18.69
C ALA A 67 7.33 12.26 18.58
N MET A 68 6.73 13.32 19.11
CA MET A 68 5.27 13.55 19.16
C MET A 68 4.82 14.78 18.36
N LYS A 69 5.74 15.42 17.62
CA LYS A 69 5.60 16.74 16.99
C LYS A 69 4.44 16.82 16.00
N ASP A 70 4.38 15.88 15.07
CA ASP A 70 3.44 15.87 13.96
C ASP A 70 3.03 14.44 13.56
N LYS A 71 2.26 14.30 12.48
CA LYS A 71 1.80 13.00 11.98
C LYS A 71 2.97 12.10 11.55
N LEU A 72 3.99 12.67 10.90
CA LEU A 72 5.16 11.93 10.40
C LEU A 72 5.93 11.29 11.56
N THR A 73 6.30 12.10 12.54
CA THR A 73 7.07 11.64 13.71
C THR A 73 6.29 10.66 14.56
N ARG A 74 4.97 10.88 14.75
CA ARG A 74 4.10 9.93 15.45
C ARG A 74 3.94 8.61 14.69
N THR A 75 3.91 8.62 13.35
CA THR A 75 3.84 7.39 12.55
C THR A 75 5.13 6.58 12.67
N ALA A 76 6.29 7.24 12.59
CA ALA A 76 7.59 6.59 12.78
C ALA A 76 7.74 6.00 14.19
N LEU A 77 7.34 6.76 15.22
CA LEU A 77 7.31 6.27 16.59
C LEU A 77 6.35 5.08 16.74
N ALA A 78 5.14 5.14 16.18
CA ALA A 78 4.15 4.07 16.28
C ALA A 78 4.67 2.77 15.64
N ASP A 79 5.36 2.85 14.51
CA ASP A 79 5.97 1.70 13.85
C ASP A 79 7.07 1.07 14.72
N GLU A 80 7.97 1.87 15.32
CA GLU A 80 9.03 1.37 16.23
C GLU A 80 8.40 0.71 17.48
N LEU A 81 7.38 1.35 18.08
CA LEU A 81 6.69 0.79 19.25
C LEU A 81 5.97 -0.52 18.91
N LEU A 82 5.35 -0.59 17.73
CA LEU A 82 4.65 -1.78 17.26
C LEU A 82 5.62 -2.95 17.06
N ARG A 83 6.78 -2.70 16.44
CA ARG A 83 7.84 -3.71 16.28
C ARG A 83 8.35 -4.23 17.63
N ASN A 84 8.57 -3.33 18.58
CA ASN A 84 8.96 -3.70 19.92
C ASN A 84 7.86 -4.52 20.63
N PHE A 85 6.61 -4.05 20.57
CA PHE A 85 5.47 -4.76 21.15
C PHE A 85 5.29 -6.16 20.55
N ALA A 86 5.38 -6.29 19.23
CA ALA A 86 5.34 -7.59 18.55
C ALA A 86 6.44 -8.53 19.05
N ALA A 87 7.67 -8.04 19.20
CA ALA A 87 8.78 -8.84 19.74
C ALA A 87 8.54 -9.30 21.18
N LYS A 88 7.92 -8.46 22.03
CA LYS A 88 7.58 -8.80 23.42
C LYS A 88 6.42 -9.78 23.48
N VAL A 89 5.35 -9.54 22.73
CA VAL A 89 4.18 -10.43 22.64
C VAL A 89 4.56 -11.83 22.17
N ASN A 90 5.43 -11.93 21.17
CA ASN A 90 5.91 -13.21 20.65
C ASN A 90 6.60 -14.09 21.70
N GLN A 91 7.19 -13.49 22.74
CA GLN A 91 7.81 -14.23 23.84
C GLN A 91 6.77 -15.01 24.68
N PHE A 92 5.52 -14.55 24.67
CA PHE A 92 4.42 -15.14 25.45
C PHE A 92 3.39 -15.88 24.58
N ASN A 93 3.50 -15.79 23.27
CA ASN A 93 2.57 -16.42 22.33
C ASN A 93 2.50 -17.94 22.58
N PHE A 94 1.29 -18.47 22.75
CA PHE A 94 0.98 -19.85 23.08
C PHE A 94 1.62 -20.40 24.39
N LYS A 95 2.09 -19.55 25.31
CA LYS A 95 2.49 -20.00 26.65
C LYS A 95 1.31 -20.41 27.50
N ALA A 96 0.20 -19.67 27.44
CA ALA A 96 -1.06 -20.10 28.04
C ALA A 96 -1.63 -21.29 27.25
N LYS A 97 -2.17 -22.28 27.97
CA LYS A 97 -2.57 -23.56 27.39
C LYS A 97 -4.08 -23.66 27.18
N GLY A 98 -4.47 -24.51 26.25
CA GLY A 98 -5.87 -24.80 25.97
C GLY A 98 -6.15 -25.34 24.58
N SER A 99 -7.40 -25.45 24.22
CA SER A 99 -7.89 -25.98 22.95
C SER A 99 -7.94 -24.89 21.86
N GLY A 100 -7.78 -25.25 20.61
CA GLY A 100 -7.91 -24.36 19.47
C GLY A 100 -6.86 -23.25 19.46
N LYS A 101 -7.31 -21.99 19.42
CA LYS A 101 -6.45 -20.80 19.45
C LYS A 101 -6.12 -20.30 20.87
N SER A 102 -6.37 -21.10 21.88
CA SER A 102 -6.06 -20.76 23.27
C SER A 102 -4.61 -20.34 23.45
N GLY A 103 -4.37 -19.23 24.11
CA GLY A 103 -3.03 -18.72 24.36
C GLY A 103 -2.38 -17.98 23.21
N LEU A 104 -3.03 -17.87 22.04
CA LEU A 104 -2.60 -17.00 20.97
C LEU A 104 -2.59 -15.54 21.45
N ILE A 105 -1.48 -14.85 21.27
CA ILE A 105 -1.39 -13.40 21.36
C ILE A 105 -0.74 -12.94 20.05
N SER A 106 -1.50 -12.26 19.21
CA SER A 106 -1.06 -11.88 17.87
C SER A 106 -1.24 -10.38 17.63
N VAL A 107 -0.20 -9.79 17.11
CA VAL A 107 -0.18 -8.39 16.66
C VAL A 107 0.47 -8.35 15.28
N THR A 108 0.28 -7.26 14.56
CA THR A 108 0.91 -6.99 13.27
C THR A 108 2.42 -7.23 13.29
N HIS A 109 2.91 -7.89 12.25
CA HIS A 109 4.35 -8.02 11.96
C HIS A 109 4.70 -7.08 10.81
N CYS A 110 5.39 -5.97 11.14
CA CYS A 110 5.78 -4.98 10.14
C CYS A 110 6.89 -5.50 9.22
N GLY A 111 6.80 -5.16 7.91
CA GLY A 111 7.85 -5.35 6.91
C GLY A 111 9.01 -4.37 7.05
N GLN A 112 9.69 -4.05 5.96
CA GLN A 112 10.79 -3.08 5.94
C GLN A 112 10.27 -1.64 5.82
N GLU A 113 9.08 -1.47 5.29
CA GLU A 113 8.43 -0.19 5.06
C GLU A 113 7.68 0.26 6.32
N VAL A 114 7.66 1.58 6.52
CA VAL A 114 6.93 2.23 7.61
C VAL A 114 5.53 2.62 7.11
N LEU A 115 4.49 1.98 7.65
CA LEU A 115 3.11 2.26 7.31
C LEU A 115 2.34 2.79 8.53
N GLN A 116 1.42 3.71 8.28
CA GLN A 116 0.44 4.09 9.30
C GLN A 116 -0.54 2.92 9.50
N ARG A 117 -0.63 2.38 10.72
CA ARG A 117 -1.41 1.18 11.05
C ARG A 117 -2.35 1.39 12.21
N THR A 118 -3.52 0.78 12.12
CA THR A 118 -4.46 0.74 13.26
C THR A 118 -3.95 -0.11 14.43
N ALA A 119 -2.98 -0.98 14.19
CA ALA A 119 -2.35 -1.79 15.24
C ALA A 119 -1.64 -0.95 16.31
N CYS A 120 -1.06 0.22 15.94
CA CYS A 120 -0.54 1.19 16.89
C CYS A 120 -0.80 2.61 16.38
N GLU A 121 -1.56 3.37 17.15
CA GLU A 121 -1.89 4.77 16.86
C GLU A 121 -1.45 5.66 18.01
N ILE A 122 -0.88 6.80 17.69
CA ILE A 122 -0.39 7.80 18.65
C ILE A 122 -1.08 9.13 18.39
N SER A 123 -1.74 9.64 19.43
CA SER A 123 -2.31 10.97 19.47
C SER A 123 -1.59 11.84 20.52
N GLU A 124 -1.96 13.11 20.61
CA GLU A 124 -1.47 14.00 21.67
C GLU A 124 -1.86 13.55 23.08
N LYS A 125 -2.93 12.74 23.19
CA LYS A 125 -3.50 12.33 24.47
C LYS A 125 -3.12 10.91 24.87
N GLU A 126 -3.01 10.01 23.89
CA GLU A 126 -2.90 8.59 24.17
C GLU A 126 -2.13 7.83 23.09
N ILE A 127 -1.56 6.70 23.51
CA ILE A 127 -0.98 5.65 22.66
C ILE A 127 -1.91 4.46 22.73
N THR A 128 -2.43 4.04 21.59
CA THR A 128 -3.36 2.92 21.48
C THR A 128 -2.73 1.79 20.70
N ALA A 129 -2.65 0.59 21.30
CA ALA A 129 -2.22 -0.62 20.59
C ALA A 129 -3.37 -1.65 20.55
N ARG A 130 -3.61 -2.22 19.35
CA ARG A 130 -4.65 -3.22 19.10
C ARG A 130 -4.01 -4.52 18.66
N PHE A 131 -4.51 -5.61 19.22
CA PHE A 131 -3.98 -6.96 18.99
C PHE A 131 -5.07 -8.01 19.25
N ALA A 132 -4.77 -9.24 18.87
CA ALA A 132 -5.72 -10.33 19.01
C ALA A 132 -5.29 -11.31 20.13
N VAL A 133 -6.24 -11.79 20.91
CA VAL A 133 -6.03 -12.77 21.97
C VAL A 133 -6.97 -13.96 21.81
N GLY A 134 -6.39 -15.16 21.72
CA GLY A 134 -7.14 -16.40 21.78
C GLY A 134 -7.51 -16.76 23.21
N PHE A 135 -8.76 -16.59 23.60
CA PHE A 135 -9.21 -16.84 24.96
C PHE A 135 -9.17 -18.33 25.28
N PRO A 136 -8.49 -18.73 26.39
CA PRO A 136 -8.23 -20.12 26.71
C PRO A 136 -9.46 -20.95 27.07
N ALA A 137 -9.46 -22.19 26.60
CA ALA A 137 -10.52 -23.16 26.94
C ALA A 137 -9.98 -24.58 27.05
N ASN A 138 -10.65 -25.41 27.82
CA ASN A 138 -10.53 -26.87 27.81
C ASN A 138 -11.73 -27.44 27.04
N GLY A 139 -11.51 -27.89 25.79
CA GLY A 139 -12.61 -28.16 24.88
C GLY A 139 -13.41 -26.87 24.59
N ARG A 140 -14.65 -26.78 25.04
CA ARG A 140 -15.51 -25.59 24.98
C ARG A 140 -15.87 -25.05 26.37
N THR A 141 -15.06 -25.37 27.36
CA THR A 141 -15.21 -24.90 28.75
C THR A 141 -14.16 -23.85 29.04
N ILE A 142 -14.54 -22.75 29.64
CA ILE A 142 -13.66 -21.63 30.00
C ILE A 142 -12.50 -22.10 30.89
N ASN A 143 -11.29 -21.65 30.57
CA ASN A 143 -10.11 -21.78 31.41
C ASN A 143 -9.64 -20.39 31.84
N ALA A 144 -10.26 -19.86 32.87
CA ALA A 144 -10.02 -18.50 33.34
C ALA A 144 -8.59 -18.31 33.87
N LYS A 145 -8.00 -19.32 34.50
CA LYS A 145 -6.62 -19.25 35.04
C LYS A 145 -5.59 -18.97 33.93
N GLU A 146 -5.76 -19.58 32.76
CA GLU A 146 -4.85 -19.33 31.64
C GLU A 146 -5.08 -17.94 31.00
N LEU A 147 -6.33 -17.44 30.98
CA LEU A 147 -6.59 -16.07 30.55
C LEU A 147 -6.07 -15.03 31.54
N GLU A 148 -6.15 -15.33 32.87
CA GLU A 148 -5.53 -14.47 33.88
C GLU A 148 -4.03 -14.33 33.68
N LYS A 149 -3.28 -15.37 33.32
CA LYS A 149 -1.86 -15.27 33.00
C LYS A 149 -1.63 -14.29 31.82
N ILE A 150 -2.47 -14.38 30.78
CA ILE A 150 -2.33 -13.47 29.62
C ILE A 150 -2.58 -12.02 30.04
N LEU A 151 -3.73 -11.76 30.69
CA LEU A 151 -4.18 -10.38 30.94
C LEU A 151 -3.48 -9.70 32.12
N PHE A 152 -3.08 -10.47 33.15
CA PHE A 152 -2.54 -9.90 34.40
C PHE A 152 -1.03 -10.15 34.61
N GLU A 153 -0.42 -11.09 33.87
CA GLU A 153 1.01 -11.36 34.01
C GLU A 153 1.78 -10.98 32.72
N TYR A 154 1.38 -11.49 31.55
CA TYR A 154 2.14 -11.31 30.30
C TYR A 154 1.92 -9.93 29.70
N LEU A 155 0.65 -9.53 29.55
CA LEU A 155 0.30 -8.26 28.91
C LEU A 155 0.84 -7.04 29.65
N PRO A 156 0.76 -6.93 30.99
CA PRO A 156 1.38 -5.81 31.72
C PRO A 156 2.87 -5.65 31.43
N GLN A 157 3.61 -6.76 31.34
CA GLN A 157 5.04 -6.75 31.03
C GLN A 157 5.28 -6.25 29.58
N CYS A 158 4.50 -6.74 28.62
CA CYS A 158 4.60 -6.29 27.23
C CYS A 158 4.31 -4.78 27.09
N VAL A 159 3.23 -4.31 27.73
CA VAL A 159 2.82 -2.90 27.69
C VAL A 159 3.89 -2.01 28.35
N GLU A 160 4.38 -2.38 29.52
CA GLU A 160 5.38 -1.59 30.24
C GLU A 160 6.71 -1.50 29.47
N GLN A 161 7.13 -2.59 28.85
CA GLN A 161 8.38 -2.66 28.09
C GLN A 161 8.28 -2.05 26.68
N SER A 162 7.08 -1.75 26.18
CA SER A 162 6.90 -1.29 24.80
C SER A 162 6.34 0.12 24.68
N PHE A 163 5.56 0.62 25.65
CA PHE A 163 4.87 1.90 25.52
C PHE A 163 5.29 2.96 26.54
N TYR A 164 6.33 2.70 27.32
CA TYR A 164 6.91 3.68 28.25
C TYR A 164 8.34 4.00 27.87
N TYR A 165 8.61 5.27 27.51
CA TYR A 165 9.90 5.72 26.99
C TYR A 165 11.10 5.32 27.85
N LYS A 166 10.96 5.41 29.19
CA LYS A 166 12.00 5.02 30.17
C LYS A 166 12.46 3.56 30.06
N ASN A 167 11.68 2.68 29.45
CA ASN A 167 11.96 1.24 29.33
C ASN A 167 12.41 0.86 27.90
N LEU A 168 12.49 1.85 27.00
CA LEU A 168 12.90 1.67 25.60
C LEU A 168 14.36 2.07 25.40
N ASN A 169 14.91 1.61 24.28
CA ASN A 169 16.17 2.14 23.80
C ASN A 169 15.93 3.53 23.19
N ALA A 170 16.29 4.58 23.94
CA ALA A 170 16.10 5.97 23.52
C ALA A 170 16.76 6.29 22.17
N GLN A 171 17.93 5.67 21.88
CA GLN A 171 18.63 5.87 20.62
C GLN A 171 17.85 5.31 19.43
N LYS A 172 17.23 4.13 19.55
CA LYS A 172 16.38 3.57 18.48
C LYS A 172 15.14 4.40 18.21
N VAL A 173 14.49 4.90 19.26
CA VAL A 173 13.35 5.82 19.11
C VAL A 173 13.77 7.09 18.37
N LYS A 174 14.93 7.66 18.74
CA LYS A 174 15.48 8.83 18.08
C LYS A 174 15.82 8.56 16.62
N GLU A 175 16.53 7.47 16.33
CA GLU A 175 16.89 7.07 14.96
C GLU A 175 15.66 6.86 14.05
N ALA A 176 14.60 6.23 14.56
CA ALA A 176 13.39 6.01 13.77
C ALA A 176 12.71 7.34 13.37
N VAL A 177 12.65 8.29 14.30
CA VAL A 177 12.03 9.61 14.06
C VAL A 177 12.91 10.47 13.14
N GLU A 178 14.21 10.57 13.44
CA GLU A 178 15.18 11.35 12.66
C GLU A 178 15.28 10.84 11.23
N LEU A 179 15.26 9.51 11.03
CA LEU A 179 15.25 8.90 9.70
C LEU A 179 14.00 9.27 8.92
N ALA A 180 12.82 9.26 9.54
CA ALA A 180 11.58 9.65 8.88
C ALA A 180 11.61 11.14 8.45
N GLU A 181 12.16 12.03 9.29
CA GLU A 181 12.31 13.45 8.95
C GLU A 181 13.34 13.64 7.81
N ASP A 182 14.43 12.88 7.80
CA ASP A 182 15.42 12.91 6.70
C ASP A 182 14.83 12.40 5.38
N GLN A 183 14.07 11.32 5.41
CA GLN A 183 13.37 10.78 4.22
C GLN A 183 12.34 11.78 3.69
N GLN A 184 11.60 12.43 4.56
CA GLN A 184 10.65 13.48 4.16
C GLN A 184 11.37 14.69 3.54
N ALA A 185 12.50 15.11 4.12
CA ALA A 185 13.30 16.20 3.58
C ALA A 185 13.83 15.90 2.17
N ILE A 186 14.21 14.65 1.87
CA ILE A 186 14.57 14.25 0.50
C ILE A 186 13.34 14.39 -0.41
N ARG A 187 12.18 13.85 -0.01
CA ARG A 187 10.94 13.88 -0.80
C ARG A 187 10.53 15.31 -1.16
N GLU A 188 10.64 16.23 -0.21
CA GLU A 188 10.32 17.65 -0.42
C GLU A 188 11.32 18.34 -1.38
N LYS A 189 12.58 17.92 -1.37
CA LYS A 189 13.61 18.47 -2.26
C LYS A 189 13.53 17.95 -3.70
N LEU A 190 12.93 16.79 -3.95
CA LEU A 190 12.81 16.24 -5.32
C LEU A 190 12.23 17.26 -6.32
N PRO A 191 11.03 17.84 -6.08
CA PRO A 191 10.44 18.79 -7.03
C PRO A 191 11.25 20.09 -7.18
N GLU A 192 11.91 20.56 -6.11
CA GLU A 192 12.74 21.77 -6.12
C GLU A 192 13.97 21.61 -7.03
N LEU A 193 14.53 20.39 -7.05
CA LEU A 193 15.70 20.04 -7.87
C LEU A 193 15.34 19.51 -9.25
N GLY A 194 14.05 19.47 -9.61
CA GLY A 194 13.60 18.89 -10.87
C GLY A 194 13.81 17.38 -10.96
N LEU A 195 13.80 16.68 -9.83
CA LEU A 195 14.01 15.25 -9.75
C LEU A 195 12.66 14.50 -9.61
N ALA A 196 12.62 13.30 -10.17
CA ALA A 196 11.56 12.32 -10.00
C ALA A 196 11.89 11.29 -8.90
N ALA A 197 13.18 11.05 -8.66
CA ALA A 197 13.65 10.12 -7.63
C ALA A 197 15.09 10.43 -7.20
N PHE A 198 15.49 9.89 -6.05
CA PHE A 198 16.85 9.93 -5.52
C PHE A 198 17.25 8.55 -5.00
N VAL A 199 18.47 8.11 -5.30
CA VAL A 199 19.07 6.86 -4.82
C VAL A 199 20.41 7.18 -4.17
N ALA A 200 20.49 7.06 -2.86
CA ALA A 200 21.72 7.39 -2.12
C ALA A 200 22.86 6.41 -2.44
N ASP A 201 24.08 6.92 -2.43
CA ASP A 201 25.29 6.11 -2.44
C ASP A 201 25.30 5.18 -1.20
N ASP A 202 25.96 4.04 -1.32
CA ASP A 202 26.01 2.97 -0.32
C ASP A 202 24.68 2.23 -0.06
N SER A 203 23.60 2.54 -0.79
CA SER A 203 22.33 1.79 -0.68
C SER A 203 22.49 0.32 -1.07
N VAL A 204 21.75 -0.55 -0.38
CA VAL A 204 21.64 -1.99 -0.67
C VAL A 204 20.32 -2.24 -1.38
N LEU A 205 20.33 -2.25 -2.71
CA LEU A 205 19.12 -2.37 -3.50
C LEU A 205 18.54 -3.80 -3.55
N PRO A 206 19.34 -4.88 -3.69
CA PRO A 206 18.82 -6.23 -3.81
C PRO A 206 18.29 -6.76 -2.48
N ARG A 207 17.27 -7.62 -2.57
CA ARG A 207 16.70 -8.36 -1.46
C ARG A 207 17.32 -9.76 -1.34
N GLU A 208 17.23 -10.36 -0.16
CA GLU A 208 17.80 -11.66 0.17
C GLU A 208 17.29 -12.79 -0.75
N SER A 209 16.02 -12.69 -1.17
CA SER A 209 15.38 -13.59 -2.14
C SER A 209 14.14 -12.93 -2.76
N GLY A 210 13.54 -13.56 -3.77
CA GLY A 210 12.32 -13.07 -4.42
C GLY A 210 11.08 -13.03 -3.52
N ILE A 211 11.12 -13.67 -2.34
CA ILE A 211 10.03 -13.71 -1.36
C ILE A 211 10.39 -13.01 -0.04
N SER A 212 11.60 -12.48 0.09
CA SER A 212 12.09 -11.80 1.28
C SER A 212 12.19 -10.30 1.03
N SER A 213 11.63 -9.47 1.90
CA SER A 213 11.82 -8.01 1.88
C SER A 213 13.14 -7.57 2.53
N LYS A 214 13.89 -8.48 3.18
CA LYS A 214 15.14 -8.15 3.88
C LYS A 214 16.27 -7.85 2.90
N PRO A 215 17.18 -6.91 3.25
CA PRO A 215 18.33 -6.60 2.40
C PRO A 215 19.27 -7.78 2.25
N MET A 216 19.87 -7.91 1.07
CA MET A 216 20.91 -8.91 0.80
C MET A 216 22.18 -8.57 1.59
N LYS A 217 22.71 -9.51 2.36
CA LYS A 217 23.85 -9.27 3.25
C LYS A 217 25.17 -9.00 2.52
N GLN A 218 25.37 -9.64 1.38
CA GLN A 218 26.56 -9.46 0.54
C GLN A 218 26.09 -9.04 -0.85
N SER A 219 26.14 -7.74 -1.12
CA SER A 219 25.73 -7.16 -2.40
C SER A 219 26.67 -6.03 -2.78
N VAL A 220 26.71 -5.73 -4.08
CA VAL A 220 27.31 -4.50 -4.57
C VAL A 220 26.49 -3.34 -4.01
N LYS A 221 27.16 -2.39 -3.37
CA LYS A 221 26.53 -1.17 -2.91
C LYS A 221 26.33 -0.21 -4.07
N PHE A 222 25.26 0.54 -4.03
CA PHE A 222 24.95 1.51 -5.06
C PHE A 222 25.96 2.65 -5.05
N VAL A 223 26.45 3.04 -6.22
CA VAL A 223 27.34 4.19 -6.42
C VAL A 223 26.79 5.04 -7.58
N SER A 224 26.52 6.31 -7.32
CA SER A 224 25.96 7.23 -8.33
C SER A 224 26.97 7.56 -9.43
N PRO A 225 26.54 7.60 -10.72
CA PRO A 225 27.36 8.20 -11.79
C PRO A 225 27.69 9.65 -11.45
N GLU A 226 28.90 10.11 -11.75
CA GLU A 226 29.33 11.48 -11.43
C GLU A 226 28.43 12.56 -12.07
N THR A 227 27.99 12.33 -13.30
CA THR A 227 27.10 13.24 -14.05
C THR A 227 25.70 13.36 -13.46
N MET A 228 25.26 12.39 -12.68
CA MET A 228 23.96 12.35 -12.04
C MET A 228 24.05 12.54 -10.51
N ARG A 229 25.27 12.76 -9.98
CA ARG A 229 25.49 12.87 -8.53
C ARG A 229 24.94 14.18 -7.99
N VAL A 230 24.09 14.06 -6.99
CA VAL A 230 23.49 15.16 -6.23
C VAL A 230 23.88 15.04 -4.78
N THR A 231 24.17 16.17 -4.14
CA THR A 231 24.42 16.25 -2.68
C THR A 231 23.24 16.96 -2.02
N LEU A 232 22.63 16.30 -1.07
CA LEU A 232 21.53 16.84 -0.26
C LEU A 232 22.03 17.10 1.17
N GLU A 233 21.54 18.18 1.77
CA GLU A 233 21.71 18.46 3.19
C GLU A 233 20.43 18.04 3.92
N LEU A 234 20.55 17.07 4.82
CA LEU A 234 19.44 16.50 5.58
C LEU A 234 19.43 17.04 7.02
N PRO A 235 18.26 17.12 7.65
CA PRO A 235 18.13 17.69 9.00
C PRO A 235 18.99 16.99 10.06
N HIS A 236 19.14 15.67 10.00
CA HIS A 236 19.79 14.89 11.03
C HIS A 236 21.06 14.19 10.56
N ARG A 237 21.02 13.57 9.38
CA ARG A 237 22.20 12.87 8.83
C ARG A 237 23.27 13.83 8.31
N GLY A 238 22.92 15.09 8.01
CA GLY A 238 23.80 16.04 7.35
C GLY A 238 23.92 15.75 5.84
N LYS A 239 25.11 15.86 5.27
CA LYS A 239 25.32 15.67 3.83
C LYS A 239 25.21 14.22 3.42
N ILE A 240 24.41 13.98 2.37
CA ILE A 240 24.29 12.69 1.71
C ILE A 240 24.46 12.90 0.19
N THR A 241 25.17 11.97 -0.47
CA THR A 241 25.32 11.95 -1.92
C THR A 241 24.54 10.80 -2.52
N GLY A 242 24.15 10.94 -3.76
CA GLY A 242 23.43 9.90 -4.49
C GLY A 242 23.08 10.31 -5.90
N MET A 243 22.46 9.39 -6.64
CA MET A 243 21.97 9.63 -7.99
C MET A 243 20.63 10.34 -7.94
N GLY A 244 20.55 11.53 -8.51
CA GLY A 244 19.29 12.20 -8.83
C GLY A 244 18.77 11.72 -10.18
N VAL A 245 17.56 11.17 -10.20
CA VAL A 245 16.87 10.82 -11.45
C VAL A 245 16.03 12.01 -11.88
N PRO A 246 16.33 12.66 -13.02
CA PRO A 246 15.62 13.87 -13.44
C PRO A 246 14.16 13.59 -13.78
N LYS A 247 13.32 14.62 -13.72
CA LYS A 247 11.99 14.59 -14.35
C LYS A 247 12.16 14.46 -15.87
N GLY A 248 11.13 13.95 -16.54
CA GLY A 248 11.16 13.63 -17.96
C GLY A 248 11.12 12.13 -18.20
N ILE A 249 11.76 11.67 -19.25
CA ILE A 249 11.79 10.26 -19.65
C ILE A 249 13.17 9.68 -19.34
N THR A 250 13.27 8.85 -18.32
CA THR A 250 14.48 8.12 -17.97
C THR A 250 14.38 6.68 -18.44
N LEU A 251 15.35 6.24 -19.24
CA LEU A 251 15.47 4.89 -19.73
C LEU A 251 16.55 4.14 -18.95
N ILE A 252 16.22 3.00 -18.37
CA ILE A 252 17.15 2.07 -17.70
C ILE A 252 17.38 0.87 -18.62
N VAL A 253 18.63 0.67 -19.07
CA VAL A 253 19.02 -0.40 -19.98
C VAL A 253 20.16 -1.26 -19.41
N GLY A 254 20.53 -2.32 -20.08
CA GLY A 254 21.64 -3.21 -19.70
C GLY A 254 21.31 -4.67 -19.99
N GLY A 255 22.30 -5.52 -19.88
CA GLY A 255 22.14 -6.97 -20.09
C GLY A 255 21.21 -7.64 -19.08
N GLY A 256 20.84 -8.88 -19.34
CA GLY A 256 20.13 -9.71 -18.37
C GLY A 256 20.96 -9.85 -17.07
N TYR A 257 20.28 -9.83 -15.92
CA TYR A 257 20.90 -9.98 -14.58
C TYR A 257 21.87 -8.85 -14.14
N HIS A 258 21.93 -7.73 -14.82
CA HIS A 258 22.76 -6.59 -14.45
C HIS A 258 22.11 -5.63 -13.42
N GLY A 259 20.90 -5.93 -12.93
CA GLY A 259 20.26 -5.18 -11.83
C GLY A 259 19.22 -4.13 -12.24
N LYS A 260 18.80 -4.10 -13.53
CA LYS A 260 17.75 -3.16 -14.02
C LYS A 260 16.46 -3.23 -13.18
N SER A 261 15.86 -4.40 -13.10
CA SER A 261 14.61 -4.60 -12.34
C SER A 261 14.84 -4.41 -10.84
N THR A 262 16.06 -4.64 -10.32
CA THR A 262 16.40 -4.37 -8.92
C THR A 262 16.35 -2.87 -8.61
N LEU A 263 16.89 -2.04 -9.52
CA LEU A 263 16.81 -0.58 -9.40
C LEU A 263 15.37 -0.11 -9.52
N LEU A 264 14.62 -0.60 -10.52
CA LEU A 264 13.21 -0.23 -10.69
C LEU A 264 12.37 -0.61 -9.46
N ASN A 265 12.56 -1.81 -8.90
CA ASN A 265 11.85 -2.25 -7.69
C ASN A 265 12.22 -1.43 -6.44
N ALA A 266 13.45 -0.93 -6.37
CA ALA A 266 13.83 -0.03 -5.29
C ALA A 266 13.12 1.33 -5.43
N LEU A 267 13.05 1.87 -6.64
CA LEU A 267 12.32 3.11 -6.95
C LEU A 267 10.81 2.96 -6.74
N GLU A 268 10.25 1.80 -7.11
CA GLU A 268 8.84 1.46 -6.91
C GLU A 268 8.42 1.56 -5.43
N LEU A 269 9.25 1.04 -4.52
CA LEU A 269 9.00 1.10 -3.08
C LEU A 269 9.51 2.40 -2.42
N GLY A 270 10.23 3.24 -3.16
CA GLY A 270 10.67 4.57 -2.72
C GLY A 270 9.55 5.56 -2.41
N VAL A 271 8.30 5.19 -2.69
CA VAL A 271 7.09 5.93 -2.27
C VAL A 271 6.80 5.79 -0.78
N TYR A 272 7.36 4.77 -0.14
CA TYR A 272 7.26 4.51 1.30
C TYR A 272 8.52 4.94 2.04
N ASN A 273 8.39 5.25 3.31
CA ASN A 273 9.53 5.35 4.21
C ASN A 273 9.99 3.94 4.61
N HIS A 274 11.28 3.77 4.80
CA HIS A 274 11.90 2.50 5.19
C HIS A 274 12.56 2.61 6.56
N ILE A 275 12.63 1.49 7.30
CA ILE A 275 13.30 1.44 8.60
C ILE A 275 14.81 1.50 8.46
N ALA A 276 15.50 1.88 9.55
CA ALA A 276 16.94 1.83 9.63
C ALA A 276 17.49 0.40 9.42
N GLY A 277 18.55 0.28 8.62
CA GLY A 277 19.18 -1.00 8.28
C GLY A 277 18.50 -1.77 7.15
N ASP A 278 17.49 -1.18 6.50
CA ASP A 278 16.86 -1.77 5.30
C ASP A 278 17.76 -1.71 4.05
N GLY A 279 18.67 -0.76 3.99
CA GLY A 279 19.53 -0.51 2.85
C GLY A 279 18.90 0.33 1.73
N ARG A 280 17.59 0.58 1.78
CA ARG A 280 16.84 1.47 0.88
C ARG A 280 16.29 2.70 1.60
N GLU A 281 16.80 3.01 2.79
CA GLU A 281 16.32 4.11 3.63
C GLU A 281 16.30 5.44 2.88
N TYR A 282 17.27 5.64 2.02
CA TYR A 282 17.43 6.87 1.22
C TYR A 282 17.25 6.64 -0.28
N VAL A 283 16.41 5.67 -0.63
CA VAL A 283 15.87 5.49 -1.99
C VAL A 283 14.46 6.06 -1.99
N ILE A 284 14.31 7.26 -2.52
CA ILE A 284 13.07 8.02 -2.44
C ILE A 284 12.60 8.35 -3.86
N ALA A 285 11.35 8.03 -4.18
CA ALA A 285 10.67 8.41 -5.42
C ALA A 285 9.57 9.45 -5.14
N ASP A 286 9.08 10.08 -6.20
CA ASP A 286 7.87 10.91 -6.13
C ASP A 286 6.75 10.10 -5.45
N GLU A 287 6.11 10.68 -4.44
CA GLU A 287 5.11 9.98 -3.61
C GLU A 287 3.89 9.50 -4.40
N THR A 288 3.62 10.13 -5.56
CA THR A 288 2.52 9.77 -6.46
C THR A 288 2.91 8.73 -7.50
N ALA A 289 4.15 8.22 -7.46
CA ALA A 289 4.64 7.25 -8.43
C ALA A 289 3.77 5.98 -8.44
N GLN A 290 3.47 5.50 -9.64
CA GLN A 290 2.77 4.23 -9.85
C GLN A 290 3.54 3.34 -10.83
N LYS A 291 3.75 2.09 -10.43
CA LYS A 291 4.22 1.06 -11.34
C LYS A 291 3.05 0.42 -12.05
N LEU A 292 3.10 0.44 -13.38
CA LEU A 292 2.03 -0.02 -14.25
C LEU A 292 2.52 -1.16 -15.13
N ARG A 293 1.61 -2.07 -15.43
CA ARG A 293 1.87 -3.24 -16.26
C ARG A 293 0.63 -3.63 -17.08
N SER A 294 0.82 -4.56 -17.97
CA SER A 294 -0.25 -5.25 -18.68
C SER A 294 -0.98 -6.23 -17.74
N GLU A 295 -2.31 -6.25 -17.79
CA GLU A 295 -3.19 -7.09 -16.97
C GLU A 295 -4.24 -7.77 -17.86
N ASP A 296 -3.89 -8.89 -18.48
CA ASP A 296 -4.85 -9.66 -19.28
C ASP A 296 -6.04 -10.14 -18.44
N GLY A 297 -7.24 -10.00 -18.98
CA GLY A 297 -8.47 -10.39 -18.29
C GLY A 297 -9.02 -9.35 -17.31
N ARG A 298 -8.39 -8.18 -17.20
CA ARG A 298 -8.84 -7.12 -16.31
C ARG A 298 -10.22 -6.58 -16.70
N PHE A 299 -11.06 -6.35 -15.69
CA PHE A 299 -12.30 -5.58 -15.85
C PHE A 299 -11.99 -4.08 -15.98
N ILE A 300 -12.63 -3.42 -16.97
CA ILE A 300 -12.56 -1.97 -17.21
C ILE A 300 -13.99 -1.44 -17.36
N LYS A 301 -14.28 -0.28 -16.76
CA LYS A 301 -15.59 0.36 -16.86
C LYS A 301 -15.48 1.86 -17.09
N ASN A 302 -16.09 2.33 -18.17
CA ASN A 302 -16.26 3.74 -18.53
C ASN A 302 -14.93 4.54 -18.57
N VAL A 303 -13.83 3.94 -19.00
CA VAL A 303 -12.51 4.59 -19.09
C VAL A 303 -12.32 5.20 -20.48
N ASP A 304 -11.90 6.46 -20.56
CA ASP A 304 -11.48 7.09 -21.81
C ASP A 304 -10.06 6.60 -22.18
N ILE A 305 -9.99 5.58 -23.01
CA ILE A 305 -8.71 5.05 -23.52
C ILE A 305 -8.28 5.68 -24.84
N SER A 306 -9.00 6.70 -25.34
CA SER A 306 -8.78 7.30 -26.66
C SER A 306 -7.42 7.98 -26.83
N MET A 307 -6.73 8.28 -25.72
CA MET A 307 -5.34 8.72 -25.75
C MET A 307 -4.43 7.70 -26.47
N PHE A 308 -4.71 6.41 -26.30
CA PHE A 308 -3.90 5.32 -26.82
C PHE A 308 -4.62 4.45 -27.85
N ILE A 309 -5.93 4.27 -27.73
CA ILE A 309 -6.69 3.33 -28.56
C ILE A 309 -7.87 4.04 -29.19
N ASN A 310 -7.95 3.97 -30.53
CA ASN A 310 -8.99 4.64 -31.32
C ASN A 310 -9.47 3.72 -32.43
N ASP A 311 -10.65 4.02 -32.98
CA ASP A 311 -11.19 3.39 -34.20
C ASP A 311 -11.17 1.86 -34.14
N LEU A 312 -11.67 1.30 -33.03
CA LEU A 312 -11.74 -0.14 -32.86
C LEU A 312 -12.56 -0.78 -33.99
N PRO A 313 -12.10 -1.89 -34.63
CA PRO A 313 -12.80 -2.54 -35.72
C PRO A 313 -14.23 -3.03 -35.39
N ASN A 314 -14.50 -3.24 -34.10
CA ASN A 314 -15.81 -3.65 -33.61
C ASN A 314 -16.75 -2.47 -33.30
N GLY A 315 -16.30 -1.22 -33.56
CA GLY A 315 -17.10 -0.02 -33.37
C GLY A 315 -17.36 0.37 -31.91
N ARG A 316 -16.66 -0.22 -30.93
CA ARG A 316 -16.79 0.18 -29.51
C ARG A 316 -16.26 1.60 -29.32
N ASP A 317 -16.95 2.34 -28.48
CA ASP A 317 -16.52 3.67 -28.05
C ASP A 317 -15.25 3.55 -27.19
N THR A 318 -14.21 4.32 -27.51
CA THR A 318 -12.95 4.37 -26.78
C THR A 318 -12.88 5.51 -25.78
N LYS A 319 -13.83 6.46 -25.83
CA LYS A 319 -13.99 7.52 -24.83
C LYS A 319 -14.79 7.08 -23.62
N ASP A 320 -15.65 6.09 -23.79
CA ASP A 320 -16.44 5.47 -22.72
C ASP A 320 -16.31 3.94 -22.83
N PHE A 321 -15.06 3.49 -22.62
CA PHE A 321 -14.72 2.09 -22.87
C PHE A 321 -15.00 1.21 -21.66
N SER A 322 -15.69 0.11 -21.91
CA SER A 322 -16.00 -0.90 -20.88
C SER A 322 -15.79 -2.31 -21.43
N THR A 323 -15.17 -3.18 -20.65
CA THR A 323 -15.03 -4.61 -20.96
C THR A 323 -14.90 -5.43 -19.68
N ALA A 324 -15.42 -6.66 -19.72
CA ALA A 324 -15.24 -7.61 -18.63
C ALA A 324 -13.90 -8.35 -18.68
N ASP A 325 -13.23 -8.29 -19.85
CA ASP A 325 -12.04 -9.09 -20.18
C ASP A 325 -11.16 -8.28 -21.13
N ALA A 326 -10.26 -7.48 -20.58
CA ALA A 326 -9.37 -6.62 -21.36
C ALA A 326 -8.14 -7.40 -21.84
N SER A 327 -7.69 -7.12 -23.08
CA SER A 327 -6.36 -7.52 -23.54
C SER A 327 -5.26 -6.76 -22.79
N GLY A 328 -4.04 -7.23 -22.89
CA GLY A 328 -2.88 -6.59 -22.26
C GLY A 328 -2.71 -5.12 -22.65
N SER A 329 -2.78 -4.80 -23.95
CA SER A 329 -2.68 -3.40 -24.42
C SER A 329 -3.83 -2.53 -23.94
N THR A 330 -5.05 -3.07 -23.91
CA THR A 330 -6.24 -2.32 -23.46
C THR A 330 -6.17 -2.07 -21.95
N SER A 331 -5.76 -3.06 -21.16
CA SER A 331 -5.60 -2.93 -19.71
C SER A 331 -4.49 -1.94 -19.34
N GLN A 332 -3.40 -1.94 -20.11
CA GLN A 332 -2.29 -1.01 -19.88
C GLN A 332 -2.66 0.42 -20.25
N ALA A 333 -3.38 0.63 -21.36
CA ALA A 333 -3.94 1.94 -21.73
C ALA A 333 -4.86 2.48 -20.62
N ALA A 334 -5.80 1.66 -20.14
CA ALA A 334 -6.69 2.03 -19.04
C ALA A 334 -5.92 2.30 -17.75
N GLY A 335 -4.91 1.48 -17.42
CA GLY A 335 -4.08 1.66 -16.24
C GLY A 335 -3.33 3.00 -16.20
N ILE A 336 -2.81 3.45 -17.35
CA ILE A 336 -2.15 4.77 -17.45
C ILE A 336 -3.18 5.90 -17.27
N VAL A 337 -4.32 5.81 -17.91
CA VAL A 337 -5.40 6.81 -17.75
C VAL A 337 -5.84 6.90 -16.28
N GLU A 338 -6.08 5.76 -15.65
CA GLU A 338 -6.45 5.70 -14.24
C GLU A 338 -5.37 6.24 -13.30
N ALA A 339 -4.08 6.04 -13.63
CA ALA A 339 -2.98 6.62 -12.87
C ALA A 339 -2.95 8.16 -13.00
N ILE A 340 -3.23 8.69 -14.19
CA ILE A 340 -3.36 10.14 -14.44
C ILE A 340 -4.52 10.70 -13.61
N GLU A 341 -5.67 10.06 -13.64
CA GLU A 341 -6.85 10.44 -12.85
C GLU A 341 -6.59 10.38 -11.34
N ALA A 342 -5.74 9.46 -10.89
CA ALA A 342 -5.30 9.35 -9.49
C ALA A 342 -4.22 10.39 -9.10
N GLY A 343 -3.82 11.27 -10.02
CA GLY A 343 -2.85 12.34 -9.79
C GLY A 343 -1.38 11.89 -9.81
N SER A 344 -1.06 10.76 -10.47
CA SER A 344 0.33 10.31 -10.60
C SER A 344 1.16 11.25 -11.46
N ARG A 345 2.33 11.63 -10.97
CA ARG A 345 3.33 12.45 -11.65
C ARG A 345 4.53 11.65 -12.16
N LEU A 346 4.63 10.39 -11.77
CA LEU A 346 5.69 9.48 -12.17
C LEU A 346 5.12 8.11 -12.50
N LEU A 347 5.36 7.64 -13.73
CA LEU A 347 5.03 6.30 -14.16
C LEU A 347 6.29 5.44 -14.18
N LEU A 348 6.21 4.25 -13.59
CA LEU A 348 7.26 3.24 -13.61
C LEU A 348 6.81 2.09 -14.50
N LEU A 349 7.58 1.79 -15.53
CA LEU A 349 7.25 0.78 -16.53
C LEU A 349 8.42 -0.19 -16.71
N ASP A 350 8.08 -1.46 -16.95
CA ASP A 350 9.05 -2.50 -17.32
C ASP A 350 8.58 -3.13 -18.64
N GLU A 351 9.46 -3.12 -19.66
CA GLU A 351 9.16 -3.70 -20.97
C GLU A 351 8.72 -5.17 -20.84
N ASP A 352 9.35 -5.93 -19.95
CA ASP A 352 9.09 -7.37 -19.78
C ASP A 352 7.68 -7.66 -19.21
N THR A 353 7.07 -6.70 -18.49
CA THR A 353 5.71 -6.84 -17.92
C THR A 353 4.67 -6.02 -18.67
N SER A 354 5.04 -5.39 -19.76
CA SER A 354 4.20 -4.53 -20.59
C SER A 354 3.73 -5.26 -21.85
N ALA A 355 2.60 -4.85 -22.42
CA ALA A 355 2.16 -5.32 -23.71
C ALA A 355 3.03 -4.75 -24.84
N THR A 356 3.76 -5.58 -25.55
CA THR A 356 4.76 -5.17 -26.56
C THR A 356 4.17 -4.23 -27.61
N ASN A 357 3.01 -4.56 -28.17
CA ASN A 357 2.31 -3.76 -29.17
C ASN A 357 1.76 -2.42 -28.64
N PHE A 358 1.57 -2.32 -27.34
CA PHE A 358 1.22 -1.07 -26.67
C PHE A 358 2.45 -0.18 -26.44
N MET A 359 3.59 -0.78 -26.11
CA MET A 359 4.81 -0.03 -25.79
C MET A 359 5.48 0.54 -27.02
N VAL A 360 5.65 -0.28 -28.05
CA VAL A 360 6.39 0.08 -29.27
C VAL A 360 5.81 -0.65 -30.47
N ARG A 361 5.92 -0.03 -31.63
CA ARG A 361 5.59 -0.64 -32.90
C ARG A 361 6.86 -0.77 -33.75
N ASP A 362 7.15 -1.99 -34.16
CA ASP A 362 8.32 -2.29 -35.00
C ASP A 362 8.23 -1.59 -36.35
N ALA A 363 9.33 -1.03 -36.81
CA ALA A 363 9.39 -0.27 -38.08
C ALA A 363 9.02 -1.12 -39.32
N PHE A 364 9.27 -2.44 -39.28
CA PHE A 364 8.87 -3.34 -40.36
C PHE A 364 7.35 -3.56 -40.33
N MET A 365 6.78 -3.78 -39.14
CA MET A 365 5.32 -3.90 -38.97
C MET A 365 4.57 -2.65 -39.43
N GLN A 366 5.14 -1.45 -39.18
CA GLN A 366 4.56 -0.18 -39.67
C GLN A 366 4.47 -0.11 -41.20
N LYS A 367 5.42 -0.72 -41.90
CA LYS A 367 5.41 -0.77 -43.39
C LYS A 367 4.42 -1.82 -43.93
N VAL A 368 4.21 -2.90 -43.19
CA VAL A 368 3.34 -4.01 -43.61
C VAL A 368 1.87 -3.72 -43.29
N VAL A 369 1.60 -3.20 -42.09
CA VAL A 369 0.25 -2.84 -41.64
C VAL A 369 0.13 -1.32 -41.65
N SER A 370 -0.78 -0.81 -42.51
CA SER A 370 -1.02 0.63 -42.60
C SER A 370 -1.41 1.24 -41.26
N PRO A 371 -0.89 2.43 -40.90
CA PRO A 371 -1.29 3.15 -39.67
C PRO A 371 -2.81 3.34 -39.52
N ASP A 372 -3.52 3.52 -40.62
CA ASP A 372 -4.99 3.69 -40.63
C ASP A 372 -5.77 2.46 -40.16
N LYS A 373 -5.13 1.28 -40.14
CA LYS A 373 -5.71 0.01 -39.67
C LYS A 373 -5.27 -0.37 -38.28
N GLU A 374 -4.40 0.41 -37.66
CA GLU A 374 -3.88 0.14 -36.33
C GLU A 374 -4.60 1.03 -35.31
N PRO A 375 -5.42 0.45 -34.43
CA PRO A 375 -6.15 1.22 -33.41
C PRO A 375 -5.26 1.73 -32.28
N ILE A 376 -4.05 1.15 -32.09
CA ILE A 376 -3.18 1.46 -30.97
C ILE A 376 -2.14 2.51 -31.35
N THR A 377 -2.13 3.63 -30.66
CA THR A 377 -1.02 4.58 -30.62
C THR A 377 -0.05 4.12 -29.54
N PRO A 378 1.21 3.76 -29.87
CA PRO A 378 2.15 3.22 -28.89
C PRO A 378 2.49 4.22 -27.78
N PHE A 379 2.83 3.70 -26.61
CA PHE A 379 3.33 4.53 -25.50
C PHE A 379 4.55 5.38 -25.90
N LEU A 380 5.44 4.82 -26.74
CA LEU A 380 6.59 5.51 -27.31
C LEU A 380 6.19 6.87 -27.92
N SER A 381 5.05 6.94 -28.62
CA SER A 381 4.58 8.17 -29.30
C SER A 381 3.84 9.13 -28.36
N ARG A 382 3.56 8.72 -27.14
CA ARG A 382 2.82 9.51 -26.13
C ARG A 382 3.65 9.98 -24.96
N ALA A 383 4.76 9.30 -24.66
CA ALA A 383 5.57 9.57 -23.48
C ALA A 383 6.08 11.03 -23.42
N GLY A 384 6.50 11.61 -24.56
CA GLY A 384 6.88 13.02 -24.65
C GLY A 384 5.72 13.96 -24.33
N ASP A 385 4.55 13.72 -24.94
CA ASP A 385 3.34 14.51 -24.67
C ASP A 385 2.90 14.43 -23.20
N LEU A 386 3.00 13.25 -22.57
CA LEU A 386 2.70 13.07 -21.15
C LEU A 386 3.57 13.96 -20.27
N TYR A 387 4.86 14.05 -20.58
CA TYR A 387 5.75 14.93 -19.84
C TYR A 387 5.54 16.41 -20.17
N GLU A 388 5.58 16.79 -21.45
CA GLU A 388 5.56 18.18 -21.86
C GLU A 388 4.22 18.88 -21.59
N LYS A 389 3.09 18.15 -21.76
CA LYS A 389 1.73 18.72 -21.65
C LYS A 389 1.05 18.43 -20.32
N ALA A 390 1.44 17.33 -19.64
CA ALA A 390 0.81 16.91 -18.38
C ALA A 390 1.78 16.89 -17.19
N GLY A 391 3.07 17.11 -17.39
CA GLY A 391 4.08 17.09 -16.32
C GLY A 391 4.34 15.71 -15.73
N ILE A 392 3.98 14.63 -16.46
CA ILE A 392 4.08 13.26 -16.00
C ILE A 392 5.38 12.64 -16.49
N SER A 393 6.29 12.37 -15.57
CA SER A 393 7.57 11.72 -15.85
C SER A 393 7.41 10.21 -16.01
N THR A 394 8.36 9.59 -16.71
CA THR A 394 8.40 8.14 -16.90
C THR A 394 9.79 7.59 -16.61
N ILE A 395 9.89 6.54 -15.80
CA ILE A 395 11.09 5.71 -15.71
C ILE A 395 10.75 4.36 -16.33
N LEU A 396 11.45 4.01 -17.41
CA LEU A 396 11.21 2.81 -18.18
C LEU A 396 12.43 1.89 -18.16
N VAL A 397 12.24 0.65 -17.77
CA VAL A 397 13.23 -0.42 -17.98
C VAL A 397 13.00 -1.02 -19.36
N ALA A 398 14.04 -1.01 -20.21
CA ALA A 398 14.00 -1.66 -21.53
C ALA A 398 15.17 -2.65 -21.68
N GLY A 399 14.86 -3.80 -22.27
CA GLY A 399 15.81 -4.87 -22.51
C GLY A 399 15.98 -5.23 -23.97
N SER A 400 14.96 -4.97 -24.80
CA SER A 400 14.94 -5.48 -26.18
C SER A 400 14.75 -4.40 -27.24
N SER A 401 14.00 -3.33 -26.98
CA SER A 401 13.70 -2.29 -27.98
C SER A 401 14.62 -1.09 -27.92
N GLY A 402 15.34 -0.84 -29.02
CA GLY A 402 16.16 0.36 -29.22
C GLY A 402 15.35 1.63 -29.50
N ALA A 403 14.07 1.53 -29.78
CA ALA A 403 13.23 2.68 -30.12
C ALA A 403 13.11 3.69 -28.97
N PHE A 404 13.13 3.22 -27.72
CA PHE A 404 13.01 4.08 -26.54
C PHE A 404 14.16 5.06 -26.35
N PHE A 405 15.36 4.79 -26.92
CA PHE A 405 16.48 5.73 -26.85
C PHE A 405 16.17 7.07 -27.49
N HIS A 406 15.28 7.07 -28.49
CA HIS A 406 14.94 8.30 -29.26
C HIS A 406 14.06 9.27 -28.49
N ILE A 407 13.37 8.80 -27.47
CA ILE A 407 12.48 9.63 -26.64
C ILE A 407 13.05 9.91 -25.26
N ALA A 408 14.13 9.22 -24.87
CA ALA A 408 14.72 9.34 -23.55
C ALA A 408 15.49 10.65 -23.37
N ASP A 409 15.17 11.38 -22.29
CA ASP A 409 15.95 12.53 -21.84
C ASP A 409 17.24 12.09 -21.16
N THR A 410 17.16 11.01 -20.39
CA THR A 410 18.26 10.41 -19.62
C THR A 410 18.32 8.91 -19.88
N VAL A 411 19.52 8.37 -20.03
CA VAL A 411 19.75 6.94 -20.26
C VAL A 411 20.76 6.40 -19.25
N ILE A 412 20.32 5.47 -18.41
CA ILE A 412 21.13 4.79 -17.41
C ILE A 412 21.38 3.35 -17.86
N GLN A 413 22.64 2.97 -18.05
CA GLN A 413 23.02 1.59 -18.30
C GLN A 413 23.38 0.93 -16.96
N MET A 414 22.73 -0.18 -16.63
CA MET A 414 23.16 -1.04 -15.52
C MET A 414 24.23 -2.01 -16.04
N ASP A 415 25.41 -1.96 -15.45
CA ASP A 415 26.52 -2.86 -15.74
C ASP A 415 27.05 -3.47 -14.44
N GLN A 416 26.93 -4.78 -14.27
CA GLN A 416 27.33 -5.52 -13.06
C GLN A 416 26.82 -4.86 -11.75
N TYR A 417 25.55 -4.43 -11.76
CA TYR A 417 24.83 -3.75 -10.68
C TYR A 417 25.25 -2.29 -10.43
N GLU A 418 26.13 -1.72 -11.22
CA GLU A 418 26.53 -0.32 -11.17
C GLU A 418 25.81 0.48 -12.28
N PRO A 419 25.22 1.64 -11.95
CA PRO A 419 24.63 2.52 -12.96
C PRO A 419 25.70 3.35 -13.66
N VAL A 420 25.58 3.49 -14.96
CA VAL A 420 26.42 4.33 -15.79
C VAL A 420 25.53 5.25 -16.63
N ASP A 421 25.77 6.55 -16.57
CA ASP A 421 25.09 7.50 -17.45
C ASP A 421 25.67 7.38 -18.87
N ILE A 422 24.84 6.94 -19.80
CA ILE A 422 25.20 6.82 -21.22
C ILE A 422 24.36 7.74 -22.10
N THR A 423 23.76 8.77 -21.53
CA THR A 423 22.82 9.68 -22.23
C THR A 423 23.42 10.27 -23.49
N GLU A 424 24.63 10.88 -23.43
CA GLU A 424 25.27 11.47 -24.57
C GLU A 424 25.63 10.43 -25.65
N LYS A 425 26.16 9.27 -25.24
CA LYS A 425 26.47 8.16 -26.14
C LYS A 425 25.20 7.69 -26.86
N ALA A 426 24.10 7.54 -26.17
CA ALA A 426 22.82 7.12 -26.73
C ALA A 426 22.29 8.14 -27.73
N LYS A 427 22.27 9.43 -27.37
CA LYS A 427 21.84 10.51 -28.28
C LYS A 427 22.65 10.60 -29.55
N ASN A 428 23.97 10.46 -29.46
CA ASN A 428 24.86 10.43 -30.60
C ASN A 428 24.58 9.23 -31.54
N LEU A 429 24.28 8.07 -31.00
CA LEU A 429 23.93 6.90 -31.80
C LEU A 429 22.54 7.02 -32.43
N CYS A 430 21.57 7.59 -31.75
CA CYS A 430 20.24 7.84 -32.31
C CYS A 430 20.28 8.64 -33.60
N GLY A 431 21.21 9.60 -33.73
CA GLY A 431 21.41 10.35 -34.96
C GLY A 431 21.85 9.50 -36.17
N GLN A 432 22.45 8.33 -35.92
CA GLN A 432 22.88 7.38 -36.95
C GLN A 432 21.81 6.34 -37.31
N PHE A 433 20.82 6.14 -36.42
CA PHE A 433 19.75 5.16 -36.59
C PHE A 433 18.37 5.83 -36.46
N PRO A 434 17.96 6.66 -37.43
CA PRO A 434 16.69 7.36 -37.35
C PRO A 434 15.52 6.38 -37.33
N ILE A 435 14.53 6.62 -36.46
CA ILE A 435 13.28 5.91 -36.50
C ILE A 435 12.23 6.64 -37.33
N MET A 436 11.30 5.89 -37.92
CA MET A 436 10.13 6.49 -38.54
C MET A 436 9.22 7.03 -37.43
N GLN A 437 8.98 8.34 -37.43
CA GLN A 437 7.97 8.93 -36.56
C GLN A 437 6.57 8.60 -37.10
N GLU A 438 5.75 7.95 -36.30
CA GLU A 438 4.33 7.82 -36.61
C GLU A 438 3.61 9.16 -36.42
N THR A 439 2.67 9.46 -37.29
CA THR A 439 1.76 10.58 -37.10
C THR A 439 0.71 10.15 -36.11
N ALA A 440 0.97 10.36 -34.82
CA ALA A 440 -0.01 10.08 -33.77
C ALA A 440 -1.21 11.06 -33.85
N LYS A 441 -2.39 10.62 -33.46
CA LYS A 441 -3.55 11.50 -33.28
C LYS A 441 -3.22 12.59 -32.25
N PRO A 442 -3.89 13.76 -32.28
CA PRO A 442 -3.65 14.81 -31.28
C PRO A 442 -3.73 14.27 -29.86
N PHE A 443 -2.80 14.70 -29.01
CA PHE A 443 -2.80 14.35 -27.61
C PHE A 443 -3.91 15.14 -26.88
N VAL A 444 -4.79 14.42 -26.20
CA VAL A 444 -5.83 14.98 -25.34
C VAL A 444 -5.80 14.22 -24.03
N LEU A 445 -5.74 14.96 -22.92
CA LEU A 445 -5.89 14.35 -21.59
C LEU A 445 -7.33 13.84 -21.44
N PRO A 446 -7.51 12.64 -20.87
CA PRO A 446 -8.83 12.08 -20.64
C PRO A 446 -9.62 12.94 -19.66
N ASP A 447 -10.93 13.01 -19.90
CA ASP A 447 -11.85 13.71 -19.01
C ASP A 447 -12.31 12.78 -17.89
N SER A 448 -12.00 13.13 -16.62
CA SER A 448 -12.24 12.24 -15.47
C SER A 448 -13.61 12.49 -14.81
N HIS A 449 -14.68 12.26 -15.56
CA HIS A 449 -16.07 12.38 -15.08
C HIS A 449 -16.72 11.03 -14.71
N ARG A 450 -15.92 9.97 -14.58
CA ARG A 450 -16.44 8.63 -14.29
C ARG A 450 -17.07 8.56 -12.90
N VAL A 451 -18.29 8.04 -12.84
CA VAL A 451 -19.05 7.83 -11.60
C VAL A 451 -19.19 6.34 -11.29
N MET A 452 -19.26 6.00 -10.02
CA MET A 452 -19.68 4.66 -9.60
C MET A 452 -21.19 4.57 -9.65
N GLU A 453 -21.71 3.58 -10.38
CA GLU A 453 -23.15 3.35 -10.44
C GLU A 453 -23.64 2.63 -9.18
N LYS A 454 -24.87 2.96 -8.75
CA LYS A 454 -25.54 2.15 -7.73
C LYS A 454 -25.85 0.76 -8.30
N ASP A 455 -25.46 -0.27 -7.56
CA ASP A 455 -25.91 -1.62 -7.87
C ASP A 455 -27.45 -1.67 -7.84
N ARG A 456 -28.06 -1.80 -9.02
CA ARG A 456 -29.51 -1.91 -9.18
C ARG A 456 -30.05 -3.23 -8.63
N ASN A 457 -29.18 -4.22 -8.36
CA ASN A 457 -29.54 -5.54 -7.85
C ASN A 457 -29.46 -5.66 -6.32
N GLY A 458 -29.11 -4.58 -5.60
CA GLY A 458 -28.84 -4.55 -4.15
C GLY A 458 -30.05 -4.74 -3.22
N THR A 459 -31.22 -5.14 -3.73
CA THR A 459 -32.33 -5.56 -2.88
C THR A 459 -32.38 -7.08 -2.75
N VAL A 460 -31.62 -7.60 -1.81
CA VAL A 460 -31.66 -9.04 -1.50
C VAL A 460 -32.95 -9.39 -0.75
N LYS A 461 -33.73 -10.31 -1.33
CA LYS A 461 -34.87 -10.90 -0.67
C LYS A 461 -34.37 -11.78 0.49
N ARG A 462 -34.51 -11.34 1.72
CA ARG A 462 -34.22 -12.17 2.90
C ARG A 462 -35.38 -13.12 3.18
N ARG A 463 -35.11 -14.42 3.15
CA ARG A 463 -36.06 -15.43 3.59
C ARG A 463 -35.93 -15.56 5.12
N ASP A 464 -36.98 -15.24 5.86
CA ASP A 464 -37.02 -15.50 7.29
C ASP A 464 -37.03 -17.03 7.50
N TYR A 465 -36.02 -17.52 8.21
CA TYR A 465 -35.82 -18.97 8.44
C TYR A 465 -36.91 -19.58 9.31
N ARG A 466 -37.70 -18.78 10.07
CA ARG A 466 -38.77 -19.25 10.92
C ARG A 466 -40.15 -19.17 10.31
N SER A 467 -40.42 -18.13 9.51
CA SER A 467 -41.73 -17.90 8.87
C SER A 467 -41.79 -18.31 7.40
N GLY A 468 -40.66 -18.52 6.74
CA GLY A 468 -40.59 -18.78 5.31
C GLY A 468 -40.92 -17.58 4.43
N GLU A 469 -41.27 -16.43 5.02
CA GLU A 469 -41.64 -15.21 4.31
C GLU A 469 -40.43 -14.50 3.70
N VAL A 470 -40.58 -14.02 2.49
CA VAL A 470 -39.60 -13.20 1.80
C VAL A 470 -39.89 -11.74 2.15
N LYS A 471 -39.14 -11.17 3.10
CA LYS A 471 -39.21 -9.73 3.40
C LYS A 471 -38.44 -8.94 2.36
N LYS A 472 -39.11 -8.02 1.69
CA LYS A 472 -38.50 -6.96 0.87
C LYS A 472 -37.87 -5.94 1.80
N GLY A 473 -36.56 -5.58 1.57
CA GLY A 473 -36.24 -4.21 1.89
C GLY A 473 -35.04 -3.88 2.77
N GLU A 474 -34.18 -4.79 3.21
CA GLU A 474 -32.87 -4.37 3.71
C GLU A 474 -31.77 -4.89 2.78
N PRO A 475 -30.82 -4.04 2.34
CA PRO A 475 -29.68 -4.49 1.58
C PRO A 475 -28.91 -5.56 2.36
N GLU A 476 -28.44 -6.60 1.68
CA GLU A 476 -27.58 -7.61 2.29
C GLU A 476 -26.32 -6.92 2.81
N ARG A 477 -26.01 -7.07 4.08
CA ARG A 477 -24.80 -6.52 4.66
C ARG A 477 -23.59 -7.09 3.94
N LEU A 478 -22.85 -6.24 3.27
CA LEU A 478 -21.65 -6.64 2.56
C LEU A 478 -20.59 -7.14 3.53
N LYS A 479 -20.01 -8.29 3.23
CA LYS A 479 -18.90 -8.86 4.00
C LYS A 479 -17.62 -8.74 3.20
N VAL A 480 -16.57 -8.28 3.85
CA VAL A 480 -15.21 -8.29 3.31
C VAL A 480 -14.51 -9.57 3.77
N LYS A 481 -13.85 -10.25 2.83
CA LYS A 481 -12.97 -11.39 3.12
C LYS A 481 -11.67 -11.20 2.35
N THR A 482 -10.59 -10.91 3.04
CA THR A 482 -9.25 -10.73 2.46
C THR A 482 -8.66 -12.04 1.95
N LEU A 483 -7.87 -11.96 0.88
CA LEU A 483 -7.18 -13.05 0.21
C LEU A 483 -5.66 -12.75 0.16
N GLY A 484 -5.07 -12.44 1.32
CA GLY A 484 -3.68 -11.99 1.41
C GLY A 484 -3.48 -10.58 0.84
N VAL A 485 -2.36 -10.36 0.14
CA VAL A 485 -2.06 -9.10 -0.56
C VAL A 485 -2.84 -9.01 -1.88
N ASP A 486 -3.13 -10.14 -2.51
CA ASP A 486 -3.61 -10.23 -3.89
C ASP A 486 -5.03 -9.72 -4.12
N GLY A 487 -5.81 -9.49 -3.06
CA GLY A 487 -7.17 -8.98 -3.20
C GLY A 487 -8.13 -9.42 -2.10
N PHE A 488 -9.41 -9.22 -2.32
CA PHE A 488 -10.46 -9.56 -1.37
C PHE A 488 -11.80 -9.82 -2.06
N MET A 489 -12.69 -10.48 -1.33
CA MET A 489 -14.10 -10.60 -1.70
C MET A 489 -14.91 -9.51 -1.00
N LEU A 490 -15.74 -8.78 -1.73
CA LEU A 490 -16.80 -7.93 -1.19
C LEU A 490 -18.15 -8.52 -1.56
N GLY A 491 -18.83 -9.10 -0.57
CA GLY A 491 -19.99 -9.94 -0.84
C GLY A 491 -19.63 -11.13 -1.71
N LYS A 492 -20.13 -11.16 -2.95
CA LYS A 492 -19.83 -12.19 -3.96
C LYS A 492 -18.83 -11.74 -5.03
N GLN A 493 -18.45 -10.46 -5.04
CA GLN A 493 -17.55 -9.89 -6.03
C GLN A 493 -16.11 -10.07 -5.59
N ASN A 494 -15.26 -10.54 -6.50
CA ASN A 494 -13.80 -10.59 -6.31
C ASN A 494 -13.19 -9.28 -6.79
N VAL A 495 -12.41 -8.63 -5.92
CA VAL A 495 -11.58 -7.47 -6.24
C VAL A 495 -10.14 -7.94 -6.31
N ASP A 496 -9.61 -8.02 -7.52
CA ASP A 496 -8.27 -8.51 -7.82
C ASP A 496 -7.26 -7.36 -7.79
N LEU A 497 -6.32 -7.42 -6.86
CA LEU A 497 -5.28 -6.41 -6.64
C LEU A 497 -3.86 -6.91 -6.95
N ARG A 498 -3.71 -8.15 -7.49
CA ARG A 498 -2.40 -8.80 -7.72
C ARG A 498 -1.40 -7.98 -8.51
N TYR A 499 -1.90 -7.14 -9.39
CA TYR A 499 -1.08 -6.34 -10.29
C TYR A 499 -0.92 -4.89 -9.85
N ILE A 500 -1.36 -4.55 -8.63
CA ILE A 500 -0.98 -3.30 -7.96
C ILE A 500 0.31 -3.58 -7.19
N GLU A 501 1.44 -3.46 -7.88
CA GLU A 501 2.74 -3.96 -7.39
C GLU A 501 3.27 -3.21 -6.17
N GLN A 502 2.74 -2.02 -5.86
CA GLN A 502 3.10 -1.23 -4.67
C GLN A 502 2.25 -1.59 -3.43
N MET A 503 1.37 -2.58 -3.54
CA MET A 503 0.72 -3.21 -2.39
C MET A 503 1.72 -4.16 -1.71
N ILE A 504 2.16 -3.83 -0.52
CA ILE A 504 3.24 -4.56 0.18
C ILE A 504 2.76 -5.36 1.39
N ASP A 505 1.54 -5.10 1.84
CA ASP A 505 1.02 -5.68 3.08
C ASP A 505 -0.46 -6.06 2.96
N SER A 506 -0.82 -7.23 3.47
CA SER A 506 -2.22 -7.71 3.51
C SER A 506 -3.14 -6.80 4.34
N GLU A 507 -2.59 -6.00 5.25
CA GLU A 507 -3.36 -5.02 6.02
C GLU A 507 -3.78 -3.81 5.17
N GLN A 508 -3.01 -3.47 4.10
CA GLN A 508 -3.46 -2.49 3.10
C GLN A 508 -4.64 -3.05 2.30
N THR A 509 -4.57 -4.34 1.91
CA THR A 509 -5.69 -5.02 1.24
C THR A 509 -6.93 -5.07 2.13
N ALA A 510 -6.77 -5.33 3.42
CA ALA A 510 -7.87 -5.30 4.38
C ALA A 510 -8.48 -3.91 4.51
N ALA A 511 -7.64 -2.87 4.54
CA ALA A 511 -8.08 -1.47 4.59
C ALA A 511 -8.85 -1.09 3.32
N LEU A 512 -8.34 -1.43 2.12
CA LEU A 512 -9.04 -1.21 0.86
C LEU A 512 -10.40 -1.92 0.82
N GLY A 513 -10.49 -3.14 1.34
CA GLY A 513 -11.75 -3.87 1.44
C GLY A 513 -12.77 -3.16 2.32
N LEU A 514 -12.34 -2.62 3.47
CA LEU A 514 -13.21 -1.85 4.37
C LEU A 514 -13.61 -0.50 3.75
N LEU A 515 -12.68 0.20 3.11
CA LEU A 515 -12.94 1.47 2.43
C LEU A 515 -13.90 1.30 1.25
N LEU A 516 -13.72 0.25 0.43
CA LEU A 516 -14.63 -0.05 -0.68
C LEU A 516 -16.03 -0.42 -0.16
N LYS A 517 -16.11 -1.22 0.92
CA LYS A 517 -17.40 -1.51 1.57
C LYS A 517 -18.09 -0.23 1.99
N TYR A 518 -17.40 0.65 2.70
CA TYR A 518 -17.92 1.93 3.14
C TYR A 518 -18.38 2.79 1.93
N THR A 519 -17.59 2.81 0.86
CA THR A 519 -17.91 3.52 -0.37
C THR A 519 -19.23 3.03 -0.98
N VAL A 520 -19.37 1.73 -1.14
CA VAL A 520 -20.58 1.13 -1.74
C VAL A 520 -21.82 1.36 -0.87
N GLU A 521 -21.66 1.28 0.46
CA GLU A 521 -22.77 1.46 1.39
C GLU A 521 -23.19 2.93 1.58
N HIS A 522 -22.25 3.89 1.46
CA HIS A 522 -22.49 5.28 1.90
C HIS A 522 -22.18 6.36 0.85
N LEU A 523 -21.26 6.13 -0.09
CA LEU A 523 -20.78 7.19 -0.98
C LEU A 523 -21.29 7.07 -2.42
N VAL A 524 -21.64 5.87 -2.88
CA VAL A 524 -22.13 5.65 -4.24
C VAL A 524 -23.53 6.23 -4.39
N ASP A 525 -23.65 7.38 -5.04
CA ASP A 525 -24.90 8.09 -5.28
C ASP A 525 -25.26 8.22 -6.77
N GLY A 526 -24.36 7.80 -7.68
CA GLY A 526 -24.47 7.93 -9.13
C GLY A 526 -24.21 9.36 -9.63
N LYS A 527 -23.59 10.22 -8.80
CA LYS A 527 -23.22 11.60 -9.14
C LYS A 527 -21.76 11.91 -8.84
N ARG A 528 -21.27 11.41 -7.70
CA ARG A 528 -19.89 11.62 -7.28
C ARG A 528 -18.95 10.82 -8.17
N THR A 529 -17.92 11.49 -8.68
CA THR A 529 -16.88 10.84 -9.50
C THR A 529 -16.00 9.91 -8.66
N ILE A 530 -15.27 9.01 -9.34
CA ILE A 530 -14.29 8.13 -8.70
C ILE A 530 -13.18 8.98 -8.04
N SER A 531 -12.71 10.02 -8.73
CA SER A 531 -11.71 10.96 -8.20
C SER A 531 -12.20 11.68 -6.94
N GLU A 532 -13.39 12.25 -6.95
CA GLU A 532 -13.99 12.87 -5.76
C GLU A 532 -14.21 11.88 -4.62
N THR A 533 -14.54 10.62 -4.94
CA THR A 533 -14.69 9.56 -3.95
C THR A 533 -13.34 9.21 -3.31
N ALA A 534 -12.29 9.03 -4.11
CA ALA A 534 -10.96 8.73 -3.61
C ALA A 534 -10.39 9.88 -2.75
N GLN A 535 -10.52 11.13 -3.20
CA GLN A 535 -10.11 12.31 -2.45
C GLN A 535 -10.88 12.46 -1.12
N TRP A 536 -12.18 12.19 -1.13
CA TRP A 536 -12.99 12.21 0.09
C TRP A 536 -12.51 11.15 1.09
N LEU A 537 -12.22 9.94 0.61
CA LEU A 537 -11.68 8.87 1.46
C LEU A 537 -10.32 9.25 2.04
N GLU A 538 -9.42 9.81 1.22
CA GLU A 538 -8.11 10.27 1.67
C GLU A 538 -8.23 11.34 2.77
N GLN A 539 -9.05 12.36 2.55
CA GLN A 539 -9.31 13.41 3.55
C GLN A 539 -9.87 12.84 4.86
N LYS A 540 -10.77 11.87 4.78
CA LYS A 540 -11.31 11.20 5.96
C LYS A 540 -10.26 10.35 6.68
N LEU A 541 -9.42 9.66 5.95
CA LEU A 541 -8.30 8.92 6.52
C LEU A 541 -7.30 9.84 7.23
N GLU A 542 -7.06 11.03 6.70
CA GLU A 542 -6.19 12.02 7.35
C GLU A 542 -6.79 12.58 8.64
N GLN A 543 -8.09 12.85 8.66
CA GLN A 543 -8.79 13.47 9.79
C GLN A 543 -9.14 12.47 10.90
N GLU A 544 -9.62 11.29 10.55
CA GLU A 544 -10.26 10.35 11.46
C GLU A 544 -9.56 8.97 11.49
N GLY A 545 -8.54 8.74 10.65
CA GLY A 545 -7.96 7.40 10.46
C GLY A 545 -9.00 6.43 9.90
N MET A 546 -8.85 5.13 10.12
CA MET A 546 -9.79 4.09 9.64
C MET A 546 -11.10 4.01 10.43
N VAL A 547 -11.24 4.75 11.53
CA VAL A 547 -12.38 4.60 12.46
C VAL A 547 -13.71 5.00 11.81
N PHE A 548 -13.71 5.96 10.89
CA PHE A 548 -14.93 6.38 10.19
C PHE A 548 -15.57 5.23 9.38
N ALA A 549 -14.75 4.32 8.84
CA ALA A 549 -15.23 3.18 8.06
C ALA A 549 -15.61 1.97 8.93
N ALA A 550 -15.33 2.03 10.24
CA ALA A 550 -15.57 0.95 11.17
C ALA A 550 -17.06 0.83 11.56
N GLU A 551 -17.57 -0.38 11.56
CA GLU A 551 -18.90 -0.64 12.11
C GLU A 551 -18.90 -0.33 13.62
N HIS A 552 -19.87 0.45 14.07
CA HIS A 552 -20.04 0.84 15.49
C HIS A 552 -18.83 1.62 16.08
N GLY A 553 -17.98 2.24 15.27
CA GLY A 553 -16.85 3.04 15.74
C GLY A 553 -15.72 2.26 16.42
N VAL A 554 -15.69 0.94 16.26
CA VAL A 554 -14.64 0.06 16.80
C VAL A 554 -13.87 -0.57 15.66
N ILE A 555 -12.55 -0.39 15.65
CA ILE A 555 -11.66 -0.94 14.63
C ILE A 555 -10.64 -1.89 15.25
N SER A 556 -10.31 -2.97 14.53
CA SER A 556 -9.25 -3.91 14.91
C SER A 556 -7.86 -3.41 14.49
N GLY A 557 -6.82 -4.13 14.90
CA GLY A 557 -5.42 -3.81 14.58
C GLY A 557 -4.95 -4.24 13.19
N GLY A 558 -5.80 -4.81 12.36
CA GLY A 558 -5.40 -5.44 11.09
C GLY A 558 -5.52 -4.56 9.86
N TYR A 559 -5.28 -3.26 9.95
CA TYR A 559 -5.38 -2.32 8.82
C TYR A 559 -4.15 -1.43 8.71
N ALA A 560 -3.61 -1.29 7.51
CA ALA A 560 -2.58 -0.30 7.16
C ALA A 560 -3.16 0.68 6.13
N ILE A 561 -2.90 1.97 6.31
CA ILE A 561 -3.47 3.02 5.45
C ILE A 561 -2.83 2.92 4.06
N PRO A 562 -3.62 2.71 2.98
CA PRO A 562 -3.15 2.76 1.61
C PRO A 562 -3.00 4.22 1.13
N ARG A 563 -2.18 4.44 0.09
CA ARG A 563 -2.11 5.75 -0.59
C ARG A 563 -3.37 5.95 -1.46
N ILE A 564 -3.61 7.18 -1.88
CA ILE A 564 -4.73 7.50 -2.77
C ILE A 564 -4.67 6.70 -4.08
N GLN A 565 -3.47 6.40 -4.60
CA GLN A 565 -3.25 5.63 -5.81
C GLN A 565 -3.78 4.19 -5.69
N GLU A 566 -3.54 3.53 -4.55
CA GLU A 566 -4.08 2.19 -4.28
C GLU A 566 -5.60 2.24 -4.05
N ILE A 567 -6.11 3.28 -3.38
CA ILE A 567 -7.56 3.48 -3.20
C ILE A 567 -8.22 3.62 -4.58
N TYR A 568 -7.67 4.48 -5.44
CA TYR A 568 -8.18 4.70 -6.79
C TYR A 568 -8.15 3.41 -7.63
N SER A 569 -7.02 2.72 -7.59
CA SER A 569 -6.85 1.43 -8.28
C SER A 569 -7.83 0.36 -7.80
N CYS A 570 -8.15 0.33 -6.51
CA CYS A 570 -9.14 -0.57 -5.93
C CYS A 570 -10.56 -0.25 -6.41
N LEU A 571 -10.95 1.03 -6.39
CA LEU A 571 -12.27 1.47 -6.88
C LEU A 571 -12.50 1.06 -8.33
N ASN A 572 -11.48 1.18 -9.19
CA ASN A 572 -11.52 0.80 -10.60
C ASN A 572 -11.64 -0.71 -10.85
N ARG A 573 -11.30 -1.55 -9.87
CA ARG A 573 -11.38 -3.01 -10.00
C ARG A 573 -12.66 -3.62 -9.43
N TYR A 574 -13.53 -2.80 -8.87
CA TYR A 574 -14.83 -3.26 -8.40
C TYR A 574 -15.82 -3.38 -9.54
N ARG A 575 -16.35 -4.58 -9.74
CA ARG A 575 -17.21 -4.95 -10.89
C ARG A 575 -18.69 -4.70 -10.58
N VAL A 576 -19.13 -3.44 -10.56
CA VAL A 576 -20.55 -3.09 -10.42
C VAL A 576 -20.95 -1.98 -11.38
#